data_bc995b866300564e91c8c9f722650c90
#
_entry.id   bc995b866300564e91c8c9f722650c90
#
_cell.length_a   1.000
_cell.length_b   1.000
_cell.length_c   1.000
_cell.angle_alpha   90.00
_cell.angle_beta   90.00
_cell.angle_gamma   90.00
#
_symmetry.space_group_name_H-M   'P 1'
#
loop_
_entity.id
_entity.type
_entity.pdbx_description
1 polymer ?
#
loop_
_entity_poly.entity_id
_entity_poly.type
_entity_poly.pdbx_seq_one_letter_code
_entity_poly.pdbx_strand_id
1 'polypeptide(L)'
;VAYSAEDPNHRINVPASRMSIDTKHPLDFLEWLAATGVSREDKGAHRPDGQIYPARKVFGHYVATKLAPLLEAHFLTHIPSLVTDVQKLPTGRWILTTSGGETFEVDTLVIATSHPAPQLPKQLISFEVPLSAKTHPILIDDPWKSDALTSIKPEDRVLIIGTGLSMADTVASLVANKHNAPILAISRRGQRSKGHSPTPVTATGDFLSPPPVSAKELLQRIRQIIADNPDT
;
A
#
# COMPACT_ATOMS: atom_id res chain seq x y z
N VAL A 1 -2.86 1.54 -8.30
CA VAL A 1 -1.88 0.52 -7.88
C VAL A 1 -1.01 1.07 -6.75
N ALA A 2 -0.71 0.26 -5.72
CA ALA A 2 -0.07 0.73 -4.46
C ALA A 2 1.29 1.42 -4.66
N TYR A 3 2.04 1.05 -5.68
CA TYR A 3 3.40 1.58 -5.93
C TYR A 3 3.49 2.46 -7.19
N SER A 4 2.35 2.92 -7.71
CA SER A 4 2.28 3.87 -8.82
C SER A 4 1.90 5.29 -8.40
N ALA A 5 1.82 5.56 -7.08
CA ALA A 5 1.54 6.90 -6.58
C ALA A 5 2.69 7.85 -6.95
N GLU A 6 2.38 8.92 -7.67
CA GLU A 6 3.37 9.89 -8.14
C GLU A 6 3.86 10.85 -7.05
N ASP A 7 3.07 11.04 -5.98
CA ASP A 7 3.44 11.93 -4.88
C ASP A 7 4.72 11.45 -4.17
N PRO A 8 5.79 12.24 -4.18
CA PRO A 8 7.06 11.86 -3.55
C PRO A 8 6.98 11.75 -2.02
N ASN A 9 5.93 12.31 -1.41
CA ASN A 9 5.73 12.25 0.03
C ASN A 9 5.09 10.93 0.49
N HIS A 10 4.51 10.16 -0.44
CA HIS A 10 3.98 8.84 -0.16
C HIS A 10 5.13 7.82 -0.08
N ARG A 11 5.54 7.51 1.13
CA ARG A 11 6.69 6.64 1.38
C ARG A 11 6.29 5.20 1.62
N ILE A 12 7.22 4.27 1.41
CA ILE A 12 7.07 2.90 1.89
C ILE A 12 6.95 2.89 3.41
N ASN A 13 6.19 1.94 3.94
CA ASN A 13 5.88 1.86 5.38
C ASN A 13 6.79 0.92 6.17
N VAL A 14 7.72 0.27 5.50
CA VAL A 14 8.79 -0.54 6.10
C VAL A 14 10.13 -0.13 5.48
N PRO A 15 11.28 -0.31 6.15
CA PRO A 15 12.55 0.08 5.59
C PRO A 15 12.90 -0.73 4.33
N ALA A 16 13.64 -0.12 3.40
CA ALA A 16 14.06 -0.74 2.15
C ALA A 16 14.79 -2.08 2.35
N SER A 17 15.51 -2.23 3.46
CA SER A 17 16.16 -3.49 3.86
C SER A 17 15.21 -4.67 4.11
N ARG A 18 13.89 -4.44 4.12
CA ARG A 18 12.85 -5.46 4.33
C ARG A 18 11.87 -5.56 3.17
N MET A 19 12.20 -4.98 2.01
CA MET A 19 11.28 -4.91 0.86
C MET A 19 11.86 -5.54 -0.41
N SER A 20 12.63 -6.60 -0.30
CA SER A 20 13.04 -7.37 -1.49
C SER A 20 11.87 -8.18 -2.06
N ILE A 21 11.76 -8.25 -3.40
CA ILE A 21 10.89 -9.21 -4.09
C ILE A 21 11.59 -10.56 -4.32
N ASP A 22 12.91 -10.62 -4.14
CA ASP A 22 13.69 -11.85 -4.21
C ASP A 22 13.89 -12.42 -2.81
N THR A 23 13.25 -13.55 -2.53
CA THR A 23 13.33 -14.22 -1.23
C THR A 23 14.72 -14.80 -0.94
N LYS A 24 15.54 -15.01 -1.96
CA LYS A 24 16.93 -15.50 -1.82
C LYS A 24 17.92 -14.36 -1.56
N HIS A 25 17.56 -13.14 -1.93
CA HIS A 25 18.35 -11.92 -1.76
C HIS A 25 17.56 -10.85 -0.99
N PRO A 26 17.45 -10.99 0.34
CA PRO A 26 16.59 -10.11 1.16
C PRO A 26 16.96 -8.62 1.08
N LEU A 27 18.19 -8.30 0.72
CA LEU A 27 18.71 -6.93 0.59
C LEU A 27 18.69 -6.41 -0.85
N ASP A 28 18.19 -7.16 -1.83
CA ASP A 28 18.25 -6.82 -3.25
C ASP A 28 17.69 -5.41 -3.56
N PHE A 29 16.60 -5.01 -2.92
CA PHE A 29 16.08 -3.65 -3.10
C PHE A 29 17.01 -2.58 -2.54
N LEU A 30 17.62 -2.82 -1.39
CA LEU A 30 18.58 -1.89 -0.79
C LEU A 30 19.83 -1.74 -1.68
N GLU A 31 20.34 -2.84 -2.20
CA GLU A 31 21.47 -2.89 -3.12
C GLU A 31 21.14 -2.18 -4.45
N TRP A 32 19.93 -2.39 -4.97
CA TRP A 32 19.43 -1.69 -6.15
C TRP A 32 19.35 -0.16 -5.93
N LEU A 33 18.88 0.28 -4.75
CA LEU A 33 18.88 1.70 -4.39
C LEU A 33 20.29 2.28 -4.36
N ALA A 34 21.25 1.54 -3.80
CA ALA A 34 22.66 1.96 -3.74
C ALA A 34 23.28 2.05 -5.14
N ALA A 35 23.02 1.03 -5.98
CA ALA A 35 23.55 0.96 -7.35
C ALA A 35 23.00 2.06 -8.27
N THR A 36 21.70 2.32 -8.19
CA THR A 36 21.03 3.34 -9.03
C THR A 36 21.18 4.76 -8.52
N GLY A 37 21.37 4.93 -7.20
CA GLY A 37 21.42 6.22 -6.56
C GLY A 37 20.09 6.99 -6.57
N VAL A 38 18.97 6.37 -6.97
CA VAL A 38 17.68 7.03 -7.22
C VAL A 38 17.08 7.73 -6.00
N SER A 39 17.45 7.32 -4.78
CA SER A 39 17.02 7.95 -3.53
C SER A 39 18.08 8.84 -2.88
N ARG A 40 19.23 9.04 -3.52
CA ARG A 40 20.38 9.75 -2.93
C ARG A 40 20.04 11.21 -2.57
N GLU A 41 19.33 11.90 -3.45
CA GLU A 41 18.94 13.28 -3.27
C GLU A 41 17.68 13.45 -2.39
N ASP A 42 17.00 12.37 -2.09
CA ASP A 42 15.79 12.40 -1.25
C ASP A 42 16.17 12.34 0.23
N LYS A 43 16.53 13.51 0.79
CA LYS A 43 16.89 13.63 2.22
C LYS A 43 15.80 13.09 3.16
N GLY A 44 14.52 13.18 2.77
CA GLY A 44 13.40 12.68 3.56
C GLY A 44 13.31 11.15 3.60
N ALA A 45 13.98 10.46 2.66
CA ALA A 45 14.04 9.00 2.67
C ALA A 45 14.99 8.45 3.73
N HIS A 46 16.02 9.21 4.10
CA HIS A 46 17.07 8.75 4.99
C HIS A 46 16.75 9.09 6.43
N ARG A 47 16.86 8.12 7.33
CA ARG A 47 16.63 8.28 8.75
C ARG A 47 17.97 8.33 9.51
N PRO A 48 18.01 8.96 10.70
CA PRO A 48 19.22 9.02 11.51
C PRO A 48 19.77 7.65 11.94
N ASP A 49 18.91 6.64 12.00
CA ASP A 49 19.26 5.24 12.32
C ASP A 49 19.85 4.46 11.12
N GLY A 50 20.05 5.12 9.98
CA GLY A 50 20.55 4.51 8.75
C GLY A 50 19.49 3.80 7.90
N GLN A 51 18.25 3.75 8.35
CA GLN A 51 17.16 3.15 7.57
C GLN A 51 16.73 4.08 6.42
N ILE A 52 16.32 3.47 5.30
CA ILE A 52 15.91 4.19 4.09
C ILE A 52 14.45 3.87 3.79
N TYR A 53 13.63 4.93 3.66
CA TYR A 53 12.20 4.88 3.34
C TYR A 53 11.91 5.70 2.07
N PRO A 54 12.26 5.23 0.89
CA PRO A 54 12.03 5.97 -0.35
C PRO A 54 10.54 6.15 -0.67
N ALA A 55 10.24 7.03 -1.62
CA ALA A 55 8.89 7.16 -2.14
C ALA A 55 8.39 5.83 -2.73
N ARG A 56 7.09 5.56 -2.63
CA ARG A 56 6.48 4.30 -3.12
C ARG A 56 6.75 4.04 -4.60
N LYS A 57 6.76 5.09 -5.43
CA LYS A 57 7.09 4.96 -6.86
C LYS A 57 8.49 4.39 -7.11
N VAL A 58 9.43 4.63 -6.21
CA VAL A 58 10.80 4.09 -6.33
C VAL A 58 10.78 2.57 -6.20
N PHE A 59 9.97 2.02 -5.28
CA PHE A 59 9.77 0.57 -5.21
C PHE A 59 9.05 0.02 -6.45
N GLY A 60 8.06 0.76 -6.98
CA GLY A 60 7.41 0.41 -8.25
C GLY A 60 8.40 0.34 -9.41
N HIS A 61 9.34 1.28 -9.49
CA HIS A 61 10.41 1.27 -10.48
C HIS A 61 11.35 0.05 -10.30
N TYR A 62 11.75 -0.24 -9.07
CA TYR A 62 12.53 -1.45 -8.78
C TYR A 62 11.83 -2.72 -9.27
N VAL A 63 10.54 -2.89 -8.96
CA VAL A 63 9.75 -4.04 -9.46
C VAL A 63 9.72 -4.08 -10.98
N ALA A 64 9.52 -2.93 -11.64
CA ALA A 64 9.51 -2.86 -13.10
C ALA A 64 10.86 -3.29 -13.71
N THR A 65 12.00 -2.88 -13.12
CA THR A 65 13.32 -3.30 -13.60
C THR A 65 13.56 -4.81 -13.49
N LYS A 66 12.92 -5.46 -12.49
CA LYS A 66 13.00 -6.94 -12.35
C LYS A 66 12.06 -7.68 -13.30
N LEU A 67 10.95 -7.06 -13.69
CA LEU A 67 9.99 -7.67 -14.62
C LEU A 67 10.41 -7.52 -16.08
N ALA A 68 11.07 -6.42 -16.46
CA ALA A 68 11.42 -6.13 -17.84
C ALA A 68 12.17 -7.28 -18.56
N PRO A 69 13.23 -7.88 -17.99
CA PRO A 69 13.93 -8.98 -18.63
C PRO A 69 13.05 -10.23 -18.84
N LEU A 70 12.08 -10.47 -17.95
CA LEU A 70 11.18 -11.62 -18.09
C LEU A 70 10.17 -11.43 -19.21
N LEU A 71 9.71 -10.19 -19.40
CA LEU A 71 8.85 -9.83 -20.51
C LEU A 71 9.60 -9.89 -21.86
N GLU A 72 10.81 -9.35 -21.90
CA GLU A 72 11.68 -9.38 -23.11
C GLU A 72 12.05 -10.82 -23.52
N ALA A 73 12.32 -11.68 -22.57
CA ALA A 73 12.62 -13.09 -22.80
C ALA A 73 11.37 -13.96 -23.01
N HIS A 74 10.17 -13.41 -23.02
CA HIS A 74 8.89 -14.11 -23.13
C HIS A 74 8.62 -15.18 -22.06
N PHE A 75 9.30 -15.11 -20.91
CA PHE A 75 8.96 -15.94 -19.75
C PHE A 75 7.67 -15.47 -19.05
N LEU A 76 7.32 -14.22 -19.26
CA LEU A 76 6.10 -13.60 -18.76
C LEU A 76 5.37 -12.90 -19.89
N THR A 77 4.06 -13.14 -19.99
CA THR A 77 3.18 -12.39 -20.93
C THR A 77 2.27 -11.48 -20.11
N HIS A 78 2.35 -10.17 -20.34
CA HIS A 78 1.42 -9.21 -19.76
C HIS A 78 0.26 -8.96 -20.72
N ILE A 79 -0.96 -9.24 -20.26
CA ILE A 79 -2.20 -9.00 -20.97
C ILE A 79 -2.88 -7.79 -20.32
N PRO A 80 -2.88 -6.60 -20.95
CA PRO A 80 -3.45 -5.38 -20.39
C PRO A 80 -4.99 -5.38 -20.49
N SER A 81 -5.64 -6.36 -19.87
CA SER A 81 -7.08 -6.52 -19.89
C SER A 81 -7.62 -6.88 -18.50
N LEU A 82 -8.86 -6.49 -18.24
CA LEU A 82 -9.55 -6.84 -16.99
C LEU A 82 -10.13 -8.24 -17.11
N VAL A 83 -9.85 -9.11 -16.13
CA VAL A 83 -10.54 -10.40 -15.99
C VAL A 83 -11.95 -10.14 -15.44
N THR A 84 -12.97 -10.54 -16.15
CA THR A 84 -14.38 -10.30 -15.80
C THR A 84 -15.08 -11.56 -15.28
N ASP A 85 -14.59 -12.74 -15.65
CA ASP A 85 -15.13 -14.01 -15.18
C ASP A 85 -14.04 -15.06 -15.00
N VAL A 86 -14.24 -15.96 -14.04
CA VAL A 86 -13.33 -17.07 -13.74
C VAL A 86 -14.16 -18.30 -13.41
N GLN A 87 -13.93 -19.41 -14.12
CA GLN A 87 -14.62 -20.68 -13.91
C GLN A 87 -13.61 -21.80 -13.71
N LYS A 88 -13.91 -22.70 -12.77
CA LYS A 88 -13.14 -23.93 -12.60
C LYS A 88 -13.77 -25.03 -13.44
N LEU A 89 -12.98 -25.64 -14.30
CA LEU A 89 -13.41 -26.74 -15.15
C LEU A 89 -13.43 -28.08 -14.36
N PRO A 90 -14.24 -29.08 -14.83
CA PRO A 90 -14.21 -30.43 -14.26
C PRO A 90 -12.85 -31.10 -14.32
N THR A 91 -11.99 -30.70 -15.25
CA THR A 91 -10.59 -31.12 -15.39
C THR A 91 -9.67 -30.65 -14.27
N GLY A 92 -10.13 -29.70 -13.42
CA GLY A 92 -9.36 -29.03 -12.39
C GLY A 92 -8.65 -27.76 -12.89
N ARG A 93 -8.63 -27.51 -14.20
CA ARG A 93 -8.08 -26.29 -14.81
C ARG A 93 -9.03 -25.11 -14.62
N TRP A 94 -8.55 -23.91 -14.91
CA TRP A 94 -9.30 -22.68 -14.81
C TRP A 94 -9.46 -22.03 -16.19
N ILE A 95 -10.62 -21.48 -16.47
CA ILE A 95 -10.86 -20.63 -17.62
C ILE A 95 -11.14 -19.22 -17.14
N LEU A 96 -10.43 -18.24 -17.74
CA LEU A 96 -10.59 -16.83 -17.46
C LEU A 96 -11.14 -16.12 -18.68
N THR A 97 -12.08 -15.20 -18.49
CA THR A 97 -12.62 -14.35 -19.57
C THR A 97 -12.22 -12.91 -19.29
N THR A 98 -11.75 -12.22 -20.31
CA THR A 98 -11.37 -10.80 -20.21
C THR A 98 -12.50 -9.88 -20.67
N SER A 99 -12.39 -8.60 -20.36
CA SER A 99 -13.30 -7.56 -20.83
C SER A 99 -13.33 -7.40 -22.35
N GLY A 100 -12.30 -7.87 -23.06
CA GLY A 100 -12.24 -7.94 -24.52
C GLY A 100 -12.89 -9.20 -25.10
N GLY A 101 -13.41 -10.10 -24.27
CA GLY A 101 -14.01 -11.37 -24.69
C GLY A 101 -13.01 -12.49 -24.97
N GLU A 102 -11.72 -12.25 -24.78
CA GLU A 102 -10.71 -13.31 -24.90
C GLU A 102 -10.80 -14.28 -23.74
N THR A 103 -10.48 -15.54 -23.98
CA THR A 103 -10.46 -16.59 -22.96
C THR A 103 -9.10 -17.24 -22.85
N PHE A 104 -8.68 -17.53 -21.62
CA PHE A 104 -7.43 -18.20 -21.32
C PHE A 104 -7.70 -19.39 -20.41
N GLU A 105 -7.18 -20.55 -20.77
CA GLU A 105 -7.25 -21.76 -19.94
C GLU A 105 -5.88 -21.97 -19.28
N VAL A 106 -5.87 -22.11 -17.95
CA VAL A 106 -4.64 -22.22 -17.14
C VAL A 106 -4.73 -23.37 -16.13
N ASP A 107 -3.60 -23.95 -15.78
CA ASP A 107 -3.53 -25.03 -14.79
C ASP A 107 -3.58 -24.47 -13.36
N THR A 108 -2.97 -23.30 -13.14
CA THR A 108 -2.89 -22.66 -11.82
C THR A 108 -3.35 -21.21 -11.92
N LEU A 109 -4.24 -20.80 -11.03
CA LEU A 109 -4.69 -19.43 -10.89
C LEU A 109 -4.14 -18.82 -9.61
N VAL A 110 -3.44 -17.68 -9.72
CA VAL A 110 -3.00 -16.88 -8.59
C VAL A 110 -3.83 -15.58 -8.56
N ILE A 111 -4.59 -15.38 -7.50
CA ILE A 111 -5.37 -14.16 -7.30
C ILE A 111 -4.48 -13.12 -6.61
N ALA A 112 -3.98 -12.18 -7.38
CA ALA A 112 -3.12 -11.08 -6.94
C ALA A 112 -3.74 -9.70 -7.25
N THR A 113 -5.05 -9.59 -7.03
CA THR A 113 -5.81 -8.37 -7.27
C THR A 113 -5.44 -7.29 -6.25
N SER A 114 -5.47 -6.04 -6.68
CA SER A 114 -5.30 -4.88 -5.80
C SER A 114 -6.51 -4.75 -4.84
N HIS A 115 -6.44 -3.76 -3.94
CA HIS A 115 -7.58 -3.40 -3.11
C HIS A 115 -8.76 -2.91 -3.97
N PRO A 116 -10.01 -3.13 -3.52
CA PRO A 116 -11.17 -2.54 -4.18
C PRO A 116 -11.06 -1.00 -4.16
N ALA A 117 -11.76 -0.35 -5.06
CA ALA A 117 -11.83 1.11 -5.07
C ALA A 117 -12.28 1.64 -3.70
N PRO A 118 -11.73 2.77 -3.24
CA PRO A 118 -12.19 3.41 -2.01
C PRO A 118 -13.68 3.68 -2.06
N GLN A 119 -14.34 3.48 -0.93
CA GLN A 119 -15.77 3.76 -0.79
C GLN A 119 -15.99 4.63 0.44
N LEU A 120 -16.86 5.62 0.28
CA LEU A 120 -17.30 6.43 1.40
C LEU A 120 -18.04 5.58 2.44
N PRO A 121 -17.89 5.86 3.74
CA PRO A 121 -18.77 5.32 4.77
C PRO A 121 -20.23 5.58 4.40
N LYS A 122 -21.11 4.60 4.64
CA LYS A 122 -22.53 4.69 4.29
C LYS A 122 -23.19 5.98 4.80
N GLN A 123 -22.77 6.46 5.96
CA GLN A 123 -23.26 7.69 6.58
C GLN A 123 -22.89 8.96 5.80
N LEU A 124 -21.88 8.89 4.93
CA LEU A 124 -21.44 10.02 4.10
C LEU A 124 -21.97 9.96 2.66
N ILE A 125 -22.48 8.82 2.22
CA ILE A 125 -23.01 8.63 0.86
C ILE A 125 -24.25 9.54 0.64
N SER A 126 -25.06 9.74 1.70
CA SER A 126 -26.25 10.60 1.69
C SER A 126 -25.98 12.02 2.18
N PHE A 127 -24.72 12.42 2.29
CA PHE A 127 -24.36 13.76 2.73
C PHE A 127 -24.62 14.74 1.58
N GLU A 128 -25.84 15.27 1.53
CA GLU A 128 -26.20 16.35 0.64
C GLU A 128 -25.67 17.66 1.21
N VAL A 129 -24.68 18.24 0.54
CA VAL A 129 -24.26 19.60 0.85
C VAL A 129 -25.37 20.54 0.38
N PRO A 130 -26.00 21.35 1.25
CA PRO A 130 -27.03 22.31 0.83
C PRO A 130 -26.45 23.22 -0.25
N LEU A 131 -27.10 23.29 -1.43
CA LEU A 131 -26.73 24.17 -2.54
C LEU A 131 -26.69 25.66 -2.14
N SER A 132 -27.30 26.02 -1.00
CA SER A 132 -27.30 27.36 -0.43
C SER A 132 -26.04 27.70 0.37
N ALA A 133 -25.14 26.74 0.64
CA ALA A 133 -23.90 27.04 1.35
C ALA A 133 -23.00 27.90 0.45
N LYS A 134 -22.56 29.05 0.95
CA LYS A 134 -21.63 29.94 0.24
C LYS A 134 -20.28 29.32 -0.04
N THR A 135 -19.96 28.24 0.66
CA THR A 135 -18.76 27.40 0.48
C THR A 135 -19.20 25.95 0.50
N HIS A 136 -19.00 25.24 -0.60
CA HIS A 136 -19.24 23.80 -0.64
C HIS A 136 -18.03 23.08 -0.03
N PRO A 137 -18.19 22.23 1.01
CA PRO A 137 -17.10 21.39 1.46
C PRO A 137 -16.69 20.44 0.33
N ILE A 138 -15.41 20.35 0.09
CA ILE A 138 -14.86 19.41 -0.87
C ILE A 138 -14.81 18.03 -0.18
N LEU A 139 -15.42 17.04 -0.81
CA LEU A 139 -15.36 15.66 -0.35
C LEU A 139 -14.40 14.87 -1.25
N ILE A 140 -13.32 14.38 -0.66
CA ILE A 140 -12.31 13.56 -1.35
C ILE A 140 -12.49 12.11 -0.87
N ASP A 141 -12.96 11.27 -1.74
CA ASP A 141 -13.20 9.83 -1.49
C ASP A 141 -11.96 8.98 -1.69
N ASP A 142 -11.06 9.41 -2.56
CA ASP A 142 -9.80 8.73 -2.87
C ASP A 142 -8.62 9.69 -2.84
N PRO A 143 -7.90 9.80 -1.71
CA PRO A 143 -6.74 10.69 -1.59
C PRO A 143 -5.51 10.22 -2.39
N TRP A 144 -5.58 9.04 -3.02
CA TRP A 144 -4.49 8.46 -3.79
C TRP A 144 -4.51 8.86 -5.28
N LYS A 145 -5.58 9.48 -5.75
CA LYS A 145 -5.62 10.08 -7.09
C LYS A 145 -4.57 11.20 -7.15
N SER A 146 -3.89 11.31 -8.28
CA SER A 146 -2.74 12.21 -8.46
C SER A 146 -3.03 13.69 -8.16
N ASP A 147 -4.26 14.11 -8.35
CA ASP A 147 -4.75 15.49 -8.20
C ASP A 147 -5.73 15.68 -7.03
N ALA A 148 -6.02 14.64 -6.27
CA ALA A 148 -7.07 14.66 -5.25
C ALA A 148 -6.92 15.80 -4.23
N LEU A 149 -5.69 16.09 -3.81
CA LEU A 149 -5.41 17.09 -2.79
C LEU A 149 -5.14 18.50 -3.35
N THR A 150 -5.11 18.67 -4.68
CA THR A 150 -4.80 19.96 -5.32
C THR A 150 -5.91 21.00 -5.15
N SER A 151 -7.14 20.54 -4.91
CA SER A 151 -8.29 21.41 -4.66
C SER A 151 -8.31 22.01 -3.25
N ILE A 152 -7.49 21.50 -2.33
CA ILE A 152 -7.40 21.98 -0.94
C ILE A 152 -6.47 23.18 -0.91
N LYS A 153 -7.01 24.32 -0.46
CA LYS A 153 -6.21 25.53 -0.29
C LYS A 153 -5.42 25.50 1.02
N PRO A 154 -4.31 26.22 1.12
CA PRO A 154 -3.50 26.26 2.35
C PRO A 154 -4.28 26.63 3.62
N GLU A 155 -5.29 27.49 3.49
CA GLU A 155 -6.13 28.03 4.59
C GLU A 155 -7.38 27.21 4.88
N ASP A 156 -7.68 26.15 4.10
CA ASP A 156 -8.86 25.32 4.31
C ASP A 156 -8.73 24.47 5.58
N ARG A 157 -9.81 24.35 6.34
CA ARG A 157 -9.86 23.41 7.47
C ARG A 157 -10.13 22.01 6.94
N VAL A 158 -9.25 21.06 7.25
CA VAL A 158 -9.33 19.68 6.75
C VAL A 158 -9.78 18.73 7.85
N LEU A 159 -10.79 17.90 7.55
CA LEU A 159 -11.19 16.76 8.37
C LEU A 159 -10.81 15.47 7.65
N ILE A 160 -10.01 14.64 8.29
CA ILE A 160 -9.64 13.31 7.79
C ILE A 160 -10.37 12.23 8.60
N ILE A 161 -11.10 11.36 7.89
CA ILE A 161 -11.80 10.23 8.52
C ILE A 161 -10.92 8.97 8.39
N GLY A 162 -10.30 8.61 9.50
CA GLY A 162 -9.30 7.56 9.63
C GLY A 162 -7.98 8.10 10.15
N THR A 163 -7.26 7.29 10.93
CA THR A 163 -5.98 7.68 11.57
C THR A 163 -4.88 6.68 11.28
N GLY A 164 -4.99 5.94 10.17
CA GLY A 164 -3.98 5.00 9.68
C GLY A 164 -2.87 5.66 8.85
N LEU A 165 -2.10 4.84 8.16
CA LEU A 165 -0.97 5.31 7.32
C LEU A 165 -1.42 6.21 6.17
N SER A 166 -2.61 5.98 5.60
CA SER A 166 -3.16 6.87 4.55
C SER A 166 -3.38 8.30 5.06
N MET A 167 -3.80 8.47 6.33
CA MET A 167 -3.88 9.79 6.95
C MET A 167 -2.48 10.43 7.03
N ALA A 168 -1.46 9.68 7.41
CA ALA A 168 -0.10 10.20 7.50
C ALA A 168 0.43 10.66 6.13
N ASP A 169 0.17 9.90 5.07
CA ASP A 169 0.53 10.29 3.70
C ASP A 169 -0.23 11.57 3.28
N THR A 170 -1.54 11.64 3.52
CA THR A 170 -2.35 12.83 3.22
C THR A 170 -1.82 14.07 3.94
N VAL A 171 -1.49 13.94 5.23
CA VAL A 171 -0.91 15.05 6.00
C VAL A 171 0.45 15.45 5.44
N ALA A 172 1.31 14.49 5.07
CA ALA A 172 2.62 14.76 4.48
C ALA A 172 2.49 15.56 3.17
N SER A 173 1.56 15.16 2.30
CA SER A 173 1.27 15.88 1.04
C SER A 173 0.74 17.29 1.29
N LEU A 174 -0.20 17.45 2.23
CA LEU A 174 -0.73 18.78 2.58
C LEU A 174 0.36 19.70 3.12
N VAL A 175 1.22 19.20 4.01
CA VAL A 175 2.36 19.97 4.55
C VAL A 175 3.32 20.36 3.43
N ALA A 176 3.64 19.45 2.52
CA ALA A 176 4.49 19.74 1.35
C ALA A 176 3.86 20.81 0.44
N ASN A 177 2.54 20.84 0.32
CA ASN A 177 1.75 21.86 -0.39
C ASN A 177 1.56 23.15 0.42
N LYS A 178 2.31 23.32 1.53
CA LYS A 178 2.29 24.52 2.37
C LYS A 178 0.94 24.79 3.06
N HIS A 179 0.18 23.73 3.32
CA HIS A 179 -1.06 23.85 4.10
C HIS A 179 -0.75 24.36 5.51
N ASN A 180 -1.47 25.35 5.98
CA ASN A 180 -1.21 26.08 7.23
C ASN A 180 -2.42 26.17 8.18
N ALA A 181 -3.58 25.66 7.76
CA ALA A 181 -4.78 25.61 8.57
C ALA A 181 -4.86 24.31 9.40
N PRO A 182 -5.77 24.24 10.39
CA PRO A 182 -5.95 23.05 11.21
C PRO A 182 -6.37 21.81 10.40
N ILE A 183 -5.67 20.70 10.63
CA ILE A 183 -6.03 19.37 10.15
C ILE A 183 -6.52 18.55 11.35
N LEU A 184 -7.76 18.08 11.30
CA LEU A 184 -8.33 17.19 12.31
C LEU A 184 -8.47 15.78 11.74
N ALA A 185 -7.93 14.79 12.42
CA ALA A 185 -8.11 13.39 12.05
C ALA A 185 -8.91 12.66 13.13
N ILE A 186 -9.95 11.93 12.72
CA ILE A 186 -10.81 11.18 13.64
C ILE A 186 -10.86 9.71 13.28
N SER A 187 -11.02 8.84 14.28
CA SER A 187 -11.26 7.41 14.08
C SER A 187 -12.13 6.84 15.18
N ARG A 188 -12.67 5.64 14.95
CA ARG A 188 -13.58 4.97 15.89
C ARG A 188 -13.03 4.82 17.31
N ARG A 189 -11.71 4.68 17.45
CA ARG A 189 -11.04 4.45 18.73
C ARG A 189 -10.00 5.51 19.07
N GLY A 190 -9.82 6.54 18.25
CA GLY A 190 -8.80 7.57 18.43
C GLY A 190 -7.35 7.07 18.33
N GLN A 191 -7.15 5.81 17.98
CA GLN A 191 -5.80 5.24 17.84
C GLN A 191 -5.15 5.71 16.55
N ARG A 192 -3.87 6.01 16.63
CA ARG A 192 -3.03 6.36 15.49
C ARG A 192 -1.91 5.32 15.33
N SER A 193 -1.44 5.12 14.10
CA SER A 193 -0.28 4.28 13.84
C SER A 193 0.93 4.78 14.64
N LYS A 194 1.60 3.88 15.33
CA LYS A 194 2.86 4.17 16.02
C LYS A 194 3.99 4.23 15.01
N GLY A 195 5.05 4.99 15.32
CA GLY A 195 6.31 4.92 14.59
C GLY A 195 7.00 3.57 14.77
N HIS A 196 7.97 3.28 13.92
CA HIS A 196 8.85 2.12 14.12
C HIS A 196 9.61 2.26 15.43
N SER A 197 9.87 1.12 16.09
CA SER A 197 10.75 1.10 17.27
C SER A 197 12.14 1.62 16.88
N PRO A 198 12.76 2.48 17.70
CA PRO A 198 14.14 2.90 17.49
C PRO A 198 15.14 1.73 17.65
N THR A 199 14.74 0.71 18.39
CA THR A 199 15.52 -0.52 18.57
C THR A 199 14.93 -1.63 17.72
N PRO A 200 15.70 -2.27 16.83
CA PRO A 200 15.24 -3.44 16.09
C PRO A 200 14.80 -4.54 17.05
N VAL A 201 13.60 -5.06 16.87
CA VAL A 201 13.11 -6.23 17.60
C VAL A 201 13.30 -7.45 16.73
N THR A 202 13.94 -8.48 17.26
CA THR A 202 14.09 -9.77 16.58
C THR A 202 12.71 -10.43 16.49
N ALA A 203 12.41 -11.04 15.34
CA ALA A 203 11.20 -11.84 15.19
C ALA A 203 11.18 -12.97 16.24
N THR A 204 10.10 -13.07 16.98
CA THR A 204 9.96 -14.01 18.10
C THR A 204 8.99 -15.12 17.74
N GLY A 205 9.40 -16.36 18.00
CA GLY A 205 8.57 -17.56 17.87
C GLY A 205 8.33 -18.05 16.46
N ASP A 206 8.03 -19.35 16.36
CA ASP A 206 7.60 -19.99 15.12
C ASP A 206 6.11 -20.29 15.19
N PHE A 207 5.30 -19.57 14.42
CA PHE A 207 3.87 -19.79 14.30
C PHE A 207 3.47 -20.45 12.96
N LEU A 208 4.45 -20.84 12.13
CA LEU A 208 4.24 -21.44 10.83
C LEU A 208 4.57 -22.94 10.79
N SER A 209 5.32 -23.47 11.75
CA SER A 209 5.74 -24.88 11.78
C SER A 209 5.02 -25.68 12.89
N PRO A 210 4.33 -26.78 12.57
CA PRO A 210 3.90 -27.19 11.24
C PRO A 210 2.90 -26.17 10.65
N PRO A 211 2.71 -26.12 9.30
CA PRO A 211 1.82 -25.15 8.68
C PRO A 211 0.42 -25.18 9.32
N PRO A 212 -0.16 -24.02 9.68
CA PRO A 212 -1.50 -23.98 10.26
C PRO A 212 -2.55 -24.39 9.22
N VAL A 213 -3.52 -25.19 9.62
CA VAL A 213 -4.59 -25.68 8.72
C VAL A 213 -5.74 -24.68 8.57
N SER A 214 -5.75 -23.61 9.36
CA SER A 214 -6.78 -22.57 9.28
C SER A 214 -6.28 -21.21 9.76
N ALA A 215 -6.92 -20.14 9.29
CA ALA A 215 -6.66 -18.77 9.78
C ALA A 215 -6.93 -18.62 11.29
N LYS A 216 -7.89 -19.36 11.84
CA LYS A 216 -8.18 -19.36 13.28
C LYS A 216 -6.99 -19.91 14.06
N GLU A 217 -6.45 -21.03 13.64
CA GLU A 217 -5.28 -21.64 14.27
C GLU A 217 -4.05 -20.72 14.19
N LEU A 218 -3.77 -20.15 13.02
CA LEU A 218 -2.70 -19.18 12.86
C LEU A 218 -2.86 -18.00 13.86
N LEU A 219 -4.05 -17.45 13.97
CA LEU A 219 -4.33 -16.35 14.88
C LEU A 219 -4.15 -16.77 16.37
N GLN A 220 -4.51 -17.99 16.72
CA GLN A 220 -4.31 -18.53 18.07
C GLN A 220 -2.83 -18.66 18.40
N ARG A 221 -2.02 -19.22 17.49
CA ARG A 221 -0.56 -19.36 17.64
C ARG A 221 0.11 -17.98 17.79
N ILE A 222 -0.24 -17.01 16.95
CA ILE A 222 0.30 -15.64 17.04
C ILE A 222 -0.05 -15.04 18.41
N ARG A 223 -1.28 -15.17 18.87
CA ARG A 223 -1.71 -14.64 20.19
C ARG A 223 -0.96 -15.30 21.35
N GLN A 224 -0.72 -16.61 21.26
CA GLN A 224 0.04 -17.34 22.29
C GLN A 224 1.48 -16.83 22.33
N ILE A 225 2.15 -16.72 21.20
CA ILE A 225 3.52 -16.21 21.13
C ILE A 225 3.64 -14.80 21.70
N ILE A 226 2.69 -13.91 21.38
CA ILE A 226 2.66 -12.55 21.95
C ILE A 226 2.45 -12.60 23.47
N ALA A 227 1.59 -13.49 23.97
CA ALA A 227 1.36 -13.63 25.40
C ALA A 227 2.59 -14.16 26.15
N ASP A 228 3.34 -15.06 25.52
CA ASP A 228 4.54 -15.65 26.08
C ASP A 228 5.77 -14.70 26.01
N ASN A 229 5.68 -13.63 25.24
CA ASN A 229 6.75 -12.64 25.03
C ASN A 229 6.21 -11.20 25.15
N PRO A 230 5.79 -10.77 26.35
CA PRO A 230 5.10 -9.49 26.54
C PRO A 230 5.97 -8.26 26.26
N ASP A 231 7.29 -8.41 26.27
CA ASP A 231 8.27 -7.31 26.08
C ASP A 231 8.73 -7.14 24.63
N THR A 232 8.12 -7.85 23.64
CA THR A 232 8.48 -7.80 22.21
C THR A 232 7.52 -7.00 21.35
#